data_0022355b9ed268c472e532c70bdcf2d8
#
_entry.id   0022355b9ed268c472e532c70bdcf2d8
#
_cell.length_a   1.000
_cell.length_b   1.000
_cell.length_c   1.000
_cell.angle_alpha   90.00
_cell.angle_beta   90.00
_cell.angle_gamma   90.00
#
_symmetry.space_group_name_H-M   'P 1'
#
loop_
_entity.id
_entity.type
_entity.pdbx_description
1 polymer ?
#
loop_
_entity_poly.entity_id
_entity_poly.type
_entity_poly.pdbx_seq_one_letter_code
_entity_poly.pdbx_strand_id
1 'polypeptide(L)'
;MDWNQLRVFATVAEVGSFTGAGKVLGLSQSAVSRQISTLESDLGVMLFRRHASGIVLTEPGVELQQAVADMSSRLALATGRINEYRDTPEGPLRITTTVTFGSAWLSARMNTFLETYPDISVSLLLVDNLELDLGRGQADVAIRFTRPTQPNLVQRKLMSMHYHIFASEEYIAANGCPKTVDDLDEHRIIVYGEDVPAPVDNINWLLNVGRPEGKPRTPALRVNSVHGIYRAVLSGLGIAALPYYLSDESPKLVEILPELCGPSMDAYFVYPEEFRHSKRIEVLRDFLLDEVKAYKHIHKADAT
;
A
#
# COMPACT_ATOMS: atom_id res chain seq x y z
N MET A 1 11.86 34.05 7.53
CA MET A 1 11.25 32.76 7.13
C MET A 1 9.73 32.85 7.26
N ASP A 2 8.99 32.59 6.19
CA ASP A 2 7.51 32.58 6.18
C ASP A 2 6.95 31.30 5.52
N TRP A 3 5.64 31.08 5.65
CA TRP A 3 4.96 29.88 5.13
C TRP A 3 5.09 29.73 3.61
N ASN A 4 5.09 30.82 2.87
CA ASN A 4 5.18 30.77 1.40
C ASN A 4 6.57 30.32 0.95
N GLN A 5 7.62 30.79 1.63
CA GLN A 5 9.00 30.34 1.38
C GLN A 5 9.16 28.82 1.68
N LEU A 6 8.57 28.32 2.76
CA LEU A 6 8.60 26.89 3.09
C LEU A 6 7.83 26.04 2.06
N ARG A 7 6.68 26.52 1.57
CA ARG A 7 5.93 25.88 0.49
C ARG A 7 6.74 25.80 -0.81
N VAL A 8 7.39 26.91 -1.19
CA VAL A 8 8.25 26.94 -2.38
C VAL A 8 9.44 25.99 -2.21
N PHE A 9 10.08 25.99 -1.04
CA PHE A 9 11.16 25.06 -0.72
C PHE A 9 10.72 23.59 -0.87
N ALA A 10 9.59 23.21 -0.27
CA ALA A 10 9.06 21.84 -0.35
C ALA A 10 8.79 21.43 -1.81
N THR A 11 8.18 22.32 -2.61
CA THR A 11 7.92 22.03 -4.03
C THR A 11 9.21 21.90 -4.84
N VAL A 12 10.24 22.72 -4.56
CA VAL A 12 11.56 22.58 -5.24
C VAL A 12 12.23 21.26 -4.86
N ALA A 13 12.15 20.87 -3.59
CA ALA A 13 12.70 19.61 -3.09
C ALA A 13 12.03 18.38 -3.74
N GLU A 14 10.71 18.43 -3.92
CA GLU A 14 9.92 17.35 -4.53
C GLU A 14 10.18 17.24 -6.05
N VAL A 15 10.17 18.37 -6.75
CA VAL A 15 10.28 18.41 -8.22
C VAL A 15 11.74 18.29 -8.68
N GLY A 16 12.73 18.58 -7.82
CA GLY A 16 14.16 18.56 -8.15
C GLY A 16 14.60 19.64 -9.15
N SER A 17 13.76 20.69 -9.38
CA SER A 17 14.01 21.73 -10.37
C SER A 17 13.30 23.02 -10.03
N PHE A 18 14.02 24.15 -10.03
CA PHE A 18 13.43 25.49 -9.86
C PHE A 18 12.42 25.83 -10.95
N THR A 19 12.73 25.46 -12.20
CA THR A 19 11.81 25.69 -13.33
C THR A 19 10.57 24.83 -13.23
N GLY A 20 10.73 23.54 -12.86
CA GLY A 20 9.61 22.64 -12.62
C GLY A 20 8.72 23.12 -11.48
N ALA A 21 9.30 23.50 -10.34
CA ALA A 21 8.58 24.05 -9.21
C ALA A 21 7.82 25.34 -9.56
N GLY A 22 8.43 26.19 -10.37
CA GLY A 22 7.77 27.40 -10.88
C GLY A 22 6.50 27.08 -11.67
N LYS A 23 6.51 26.05 -12.52
CA LYS A 23 5.32 25.61 -13.27
C LYS A 23 4.22 25.11 -12.33
N VAL A 24 4.58 24.31 -11.32
CA VAL A 24 3.62 23.79 -10.32
C VAL A 24 2.99 24.92 -9.49
N LEU A 25 3.79 25.92 -9.12
CA LEU A 25 3.36 27.01 -8.26
C LEU A 25 2.75 28.22 -9.00
N GLY A 26 2.77 28.23 -10.33
CA GLY A 26 2.37 29.39 -11.12
C GLY A 26 3.32 30.58 -10.98
N LEU A 27 4.62 30.33 -10.70
CA LEU A 27 5.63 31.36 -10.47
C LEU A 27 6.72 31.29 -11.56
N SER A 28 7.38 32.43 -11.81
CA SER A 28 8.59 32.42 -12.64
C SER A 28 9.75 31.71 -11.91
N GLN A 29 10.66 31.10 -12.67
CA GLN A 29 11.86 30.48 -12.12
C GLN A 29 12.70 31.46 -11.28
N SER A 30 12.77 32.73 -11.71
CA SER A 30 13.46 33.78 -10.96
C SER A 30 12.79 34.13 -9.62
N ALA A 31 11.45 34.06 -9.55
CA ALA A 31 10.71 34.27 -8.30
C ALA A 31 10.95 33.10 -7.32
N VAL A 32 10.90 31.85 -7.81
CA VAL A 32 11.24 30.65 -7.02
C VAL A 32 12.68 30.75 -6.49
N SER A 33 13.65 31.05 -7.36
CA SER A 33 15.05 31.18 -6.96
C SER A 33 15.27 32.25 -5.90
N ARG A 34 14.58 33.40 -6.03
CA ARG A 34 14.68 34.50 -5.05
C ARG A 34 14.11 34.09 -3.69
N GLN A 35 12.96 33.39 -3.65
CA GLN A 35 12.37 32.92 -2.39
C GLN A 35 13.28 31.91 -1.69
N ILE A 36 13.89 30.98 -2.43
CA ILE A 36 14.87 30.04 -1.87
C ILE A 36 16.09 30.79 -1.33
N SER A 37 16.67 31.70 -2.11
CA SER A 37 17.85 32.46 -1.66
C SER A 37 17.55 33.31 -0.43
N THR A 38 16.35 33.88 -0.29
CA THR A 38 15.93 34.58 0.91
C THR A 38 15.82 33.62 2.10
N LEU A 39 15.22 32.43 1.91
CA LEU A 39 15.11 31.41 2.95
C LEU A 39 16.50 30.94 3.44
N GLU A 40 17.42 30.66 2.50
CA GLU A 40 18.80 30.29 2.80
C GLU A 40 19.55 31.41 3.54
N SER A 41 19.33 32.65 3.15
CA SER A 41 19.88 33.84 3.85
C SER A 41 19.32 34.00 5.25
N ASP A 42 18.01 33.80 5.46
CA ASP A 42 17.37 33.89 6.77
C ASP A 42 17.88 32.81 7.73
N LEU A 43 18.18 31.60 7.21
CA LEU A 43 18.68 30.46 7.97
C LEU A 43 20.21 30.44 8.11
N GLY A 44 20.92 31.21 7.28
CA GLY A 44 22.38 31.25 7.25
C GLY A 44 23.04 30.01 6.70
N VAL A 45 22.28 29.14 6.01
CA VAL A 45 22.77 27.86 5.45
C VAL A 45 22.20 27.62 4.06
N MET A 46 22.95 26.92 3.21
CA MET A 46 22.44 26.47 1.90
C MET A 46 21.59 25.23 2.10
N LEU A 47 20.40 25.22 1.48
CA LEU A 47 19.46 24.11 1.52
C LEU A 47 19.56 23.20 0.29
N PHE A 48 20.04 23.78 -0.83
CA PHE A 48 20.25 23.07 -2.09
C PHE A 48 21.69 23.20 -2.58
N ARG A 49 22.16 22.18 -3.27
CA ARG A 49 23.40 22.22 -4.07
C ARG A 49 23.12 21.81 -5.51
N ARG A 50 23.84 22.42 -6.41
CA ARG A 50 23.79 22.03 -7.83
C ARG A 50 24.63 20.78 -8.05
N HIS A 51 24.09 19.85 -8.79
CA HIS A 51 24.76 18.64 -9.24
C HIS A 51 24.62 18.51 -10.76
N ALA A 52 25.43 17.70 -11.42
CA ALA A 52 25.36 17.47 -12.85
C ALA A 52 23.98 16.96 -13.33
N SER A 53 23.27 16.24 -12.46
CA SER A 53 21.92 15.69 -12.68
C SER A 53 20.78 16.62 -12.26
N GLY A 54 21.04 17.84 -11.75
CA GLY A 54 20.00 18.76 -11.28
C GLY A 54 20.32 19.38 -9.92
N ILE A 55 19.29 19.54 -9.10
CA ILE A 55 19.39 20.12 -7.77
C ILE A 55 19.18 19.00 -6.74
N VAL A 56 20.04 18.95 -5.74
CA VAL A 56 19.91 18.01 -4.61
C VAL A 56 19.92 18.77 -3.29
N LEU A 57 19.23 18.24 -2.29
CA LEU A 57 19.23 18.80 -0.93
C LEU A 57 20.63 18.67 -0.29
N THR A 58 20.97 19.63 0.54
CA THR A 58 22.04 19.53 1.53
C THR A 58 21.54 18.81 2.78
N GLU A 59 22.42 18.51 3.73
CA GLU A 59 22.01 17.94 5.03
C GLU A 59 21.01 18.87 5.77
N PRO A 60 21.25 20.20 5.92
CA PRO A 60 20.23 21.10 6.44
C PRO A 60 18.95 21.16 5.60
N GLY A 61 19.06 20.97 4.27
CA GLY A 61 17.90 20.88 3.39
C GLY A 61 17.04 19.67 3.65
N VAL A 62 17.63 18.50 3.91
CA VAL A 62 16.91 17.27 4.28
C VAL A 62 16.20 17.45 5.62
N GLU A 63 16.87 18.05 6.61
CA GLU A 63 16.27 18.33 7.91
C GLU A 63 15.06 19.28 7.80
N LEU A 64 15.21 20.37 7.04
CA LEU A 64 14.11 21.29 6.80
C LEU A 64 12.96 20.62 6.02
N GLN A 65 13.25 19.77 5.04
CA GLN A 65 12.23 19.03 4.29
C GLN A 65 11.38 18.17 5.22
N GLN A 66 12.02 17.46 6.16
CA GLN A 66 11.32 16.66 7.16
C GLN A 66 10.41 17.54 8.03
N ALA A 67 10.92 18.64 8.54
CA ALA A 67 10.15 19.57 9.37
C ALA A 67 8.94 20.17 8.63
N VAL A 68 9.11 20.57 7.37
CA VAL A 68 8.02 21.10 6.53
C VAL A 68 6.99 20.03 6.21
N ALA A 69 7.41 18.80 5.96
CA ALA A 69 6.50 17.66 5.77
C ALA A 69 5.66 17.39 7.02
N ASP A 70 6.27 17.40 8.21
CA ASP A 70 5.60 17.24 9.50
C ASP A 70 4.59 18.39 9.77
N MET A 71 4.96 19.63 9.47
CA MET A 71 4.05 20.79 9.59
C MET A 71 2.86 20.68 8.64
N SER A 72 3.10 20.32 7.38
CA SER A 72 2.05 20.16 6.37
C SER A 72 1.08 19.05 6.77
N SER A 73 1.60 17.95 7.31
CA SER A 73 0.80 16.84 7.82
C SER A 73 -0.07 17.26 9.00
N ARG A 74 0.48 17.97 9.97
CA ARG A 74 -0.28 18.50 11.13
C ARG A 74 -1.38 19.50 10.70
N LEU A 75 -1.09 20.33 9.70
CA LEU A 75 -2.09 21.25 9.15
C LEU A 75 -3.21 20.48 8.43
N ALA A 76 -2.88 19.45 7.66
CA ALA A 76 -3.86 18.58 7.02
C ALA A 76 -4.78 17.88 8.04
N LEU A 77 -4.20 17.36 9.14
CA LEU A 77 -4.96 16.78 10.25
C LEU A 77 -5.90 17.83 10.90
N ALA A 78 -5.39 19.03 11.18
CA ALA A 78 -6.20 20.11 11.76
C ALA A 78 -7.36 20.52 10.83
N THR A 79 -7.08 20.61 9.53
CA THR A 79 -8.10 20.92 8.50
C THR A 79 -9.12 19.77 8.41
N GLY A 80 -8.65 18.51 8.49
CA GLY A 80 -9.52 17.34 8.58
C GLY A 80 -10.48 17.44 9.76
N ARG A 81 -9.98 17.76 10.96
CA ARG A 81 -10.80 17.95 12.18
C ARG A 81 -11.84 19.08 12.03
N ILE A 82 -11.45 20.20 11.42
CA ILE A 82 -12.39 21.31 11.18
C ILE A 82 -13.53 20.86 10.25
N ASN A 83 -13.22 20.07 9.24
CA ASN A 83 -14.21 19.51 8.32
C ASN A 83 -15.11 18.44 8.97
N GLU A 84 -14.68 17.81 10.06
CA GLU A 84 -15.50 16.83 10.82
C GLU A 84 -16.72 17.43 11.52
N TYR A 85 -16.75 18.75 11.72
CA TYR A 85 -17.96 19.43 12.20
C TYR A 85 -19.09 19.49 11.15
N ARG A 86 -18.84 18.94 9.93
CA ARG A 86 -19.86 18.80 8.90
C ARG A 86 -20.47 17.40 8.97
N ASP A 87 -21.78 17.31 9.06
CA ASP A 87 -22.54 16.06 9.09
C ASP A 87 -22.62 15.34 7.73
N THR A 88 -21.96 15.86 6.69
CA THR A 88 -21.98 15.31 5.32
C THR A 88 -20.65 14.61 4.99
N PRO A 89 -20.70 13.40 4.34
CA PRO A 89 -19.51 12.72 3.89
C PRO A 89 -18.96 13.37 2.61
N GLU A 90 -18.04 14.32 2.73
CA GLU A 90 -17.48 15.09 1.61
C GLU A 90 -15.97 15.35 1.76
N GLY A 91 -15.31 15.65 0.66
CA GLY A 91 -13.92 16.11 0.62
C GLY A 91 -12.88 15.01 0.37
N PRO A 92 -11.58 15.31 0.48
CA PRO A 92 -10.51 14.38 0.19
C PRO A 92 -10.42 13.26 1.23
N LEU A 93 -10.16 12.04 0.76
CA LEU A 93 -9.97 10.85 1.58
C LEU A 93 -8.78 10.05 1.04
N ARG A 94 -7.68 10.03 1.81
CA ARG A 94 -6.45 9.30 1.47
C ARG A 94 -6.42 7.97 2.17
N ILE A 95 -6.38 6.89 1.40
CA ILE A 95 -6.39 5.52 1.89
C ILE A 95 -5.06 4.87 1.52
N THR A 96 -4.36 4.28 2.48
CA THR A 96 -3.14 3.52 2.23
C THR A 96 -3.34 2.03 2.49
N THR A 97 -2.73 1.20 1.66
CA THR A 97 -2.71 -0.26 1.80
C THR A 97 -1.57 -0.86 0.97
N THR A 98 -1.42 -2.19 1.01
CA THR A 98 -0.44 -2.90 0.17
C THR A 98 -0.80 -2.82 -1.31
N VAL A 99 0.21 -2.89 -2.18
CA VAL A 99 0.03 -2.83 -3.64
C VAL A 99 -0.95 -3.91 -4.10
N THR A 100 -0.78 -5.14 -3.64
CA THR A 100 -1.62 -6.27 -4.08
C THR A 100 -3.08 -6.08 -3.69
N PHE A 101 -3.35 -5.80 -2.42
CA PHE A 101 -4.73 -5.63 -1.95
C PHE A 101 -5.40 -4.38 -2.54
N GLY A 102 -4.64 -3.30 -2.62
CA GLY A 102 -5.12 -2.05 -3.20
C GLY A 102 -5.49 -2.17 -4.67
N SER A 103 -4.65 -2.83 -5.47
CA SER A 103 -4.88 -3.00 -6.90
C SER A 103 -5.98 -4.01 -7.21
N ALA A 104 -5.96 -5.16 -6.55
CA ALA A 104 -6.87 -6.26 -6.84
C ALA A 104 -8.23 -6.10 -6.15
N TRP A 105 -8.25 -5.90 -4.84
CA TRP A 105 -9.50 -5.95 -4.09
C TRP A 105 -10.15 -4.57 -3.91
N LEU A 106 -9.37 -3.57 -3.50
CA LEU A 106 -9.92 -2.26 -3.12
C LEU A 106 -10.32 -1.42 -4.33
N SER A 107 -9.43 -1.31 -5.34
CA SER A 107 -9.69 -0.45 -6.51
C SER A 107 -10.94 -0.86 -7.28
N ALA A 108 -11.20 -2.16 -7.42
CA ALA A 108 -12.38 -2.68 -8.11
C ALA A 108 -13.71 -2.23 -7.44
N ARG A 109 -13.67 -1.96 -6.13
CA ARG A 109 -14.85 -1.55 -5.34
C ARG A 109 -15.05 -0.05 -5.25
N MET A 110 -14.04 0.73 -5.65
CA MET A 110 -14.12 2.19 -5.57
C MET A 110 -15.16 2.80 -6.54
N ASN A 111 -15.49 2.12 -7.64
CA ASN A 111 -16.55 2.61 -8.52
C ASN A 111 -17.87 2.74 -7.76
N THR A 112 -18.33 1.66 -7.13
CA THR A 112 -19.59 1.65 -6.35
C THR A 112 -19.55 2.64 -5.18
N PHE A 113 -18.41 2.75 -4.52
CA PHE A 113 -18.22 3.72 -3.43
C PHE A 113 -18.37 5.16 -3.90
N LEU A 114 -17.71 5.54 -5.00
CA LEU A 114 -17.75 6.89 -5.54
C LEU A 114 -19.08 7.24 -6.20
N GLU A 115 -19.82 6.26 -6.75
CA GLU A 115 -21.19 6.47 -7.21
C GLU A 115 -22.15 6.76 -6.04
N THR A 116 -21.92 6.11 -4.87
CA THR A 116 -22.74 6.31 -3.67
C THR A 116 -22.40 7.62 -2.95
N TYR A 117 -21.11 8.03 -2.97
CA TYR A 117 -20.60 9.21 -2.28
C TYR A 117 -19.81 10.11 -3.24
N PRO A 118 -20.48 10.79 -4.18
CA PRO A 118 -19.83 11.55 -5.26
C PRO A 118 -19.05 12.78 -4.77
N ASP A 119 -19.34 13.27 -3.57
CA ASP A 119 -18.65 14.42 -2.97
C ASP A 119 -17.35 14.03 -2.24
N ILE A 120 -17.02 12.73 -2.17
CA ILE A 120 -15.74 12.24 -1.67
C ILE A 120 -14.74 12.09 -2.81
N SER A 121 -13.55 12.67 -2.65
CA SER A 121 -12.43 12.47 -3.58
C SER A 121 -11.42 11.51 -2.96
N VAL A 122 -11.27 10.31 -3.53
CA VAL A 122 -10.40 9.24 -3.00
C VAL A 122 -9.02 9.28 -3.65
N SER A 123 -7.98 9.17 -2.80
CA SER A 123 -6.60 8.92 -3.22
C SER A 123 -6.12 7.59 -2.60
N LEU A 124 -5.77 6.61 -3.43
CA LEU A 124 -5.19 5.34 -3.00
C LEU A 124 -3.65 5.43 -3.03
N LEU A 125 -3.02 5.22 -1.89
CA LEU A 125 -1.57 5.22 -1.70
C LEU A 125 -1.11 3.78 -1.46
N LEU A 126 -0.65 3.11 -2.52
CA LEU A 126 -0.31 1.69 -2.50
C LEU A 126 1.19 1.51 -2.23
N VAL A 127 1.52 0.91 -1.10
CA VAL A 127 2.92 0.72 -0.66
C VAL A 127 3.09 -0.61 0.05
N ASP A 128 4.12 -1.39 -0.31
CA ASP A 128 4.37 -2.71 0.30
C ASP A 128 5.36 -2.64 1.48
N ASN A 129 6.43 -1.84 1.37
CA ASN A 129 7.57 -1.90 2.28
C ASN A 129 7.67 -0.66 3.20
N LEU A 130 6.69 0.21 3.17
CA LEU A 130 6.64 1.43 3.98
C LEU A 130 5.26 1.60 4.59
N GLU A 131 5.18 1.58 5.91
CA GLU A 131 3.96 2.00 6.59
C GLU A 131 3.89 3.53 6.65
N LEU A 132 2.92 4.12 5.93
CA LEU A 132 2.65 5.55 6.05
C LEU A 132 2.16 5.88 7.46
N ASP A 133 2.69 6.95 8.03
CA ASP A 133 2.35 7.40 9.37
C ASP A 133 1.02 8.17 9.35
N LEU A 134 -0.03 7.54 9.90
CA LEU A 134 -1.36 8.15 10.02
C LEU A 134 -1.36 9.31 11.02
N GLY A 135 -0.58 9.22 12.09
CA GLY A 135 -0.46 10.28 13.10
C GLY A 135 0.22 11.55 12.55
N ARG A 136 1.00 11.42 11.48
CA ARG A 136 1.57 12.54 10.74
C ARG A 136 0.71 12.98 9.56
N GLY A 137 -0.47 12.37 9.36
CA GLY A 137 -1.39 12.73 8.27
C GLY A 137 -0.88 12.37 6.88
N GLN A 138 -0.02 11.37 6.74
CA GLN A 138 0.40 10.88 5.42
C GLN A 138 -0.74 10.18 4.68
N ALA A 139 -1.67 9.57 5.44
CA ALA A 139 -2.96 9.07 4.97
C ALA A 139 -4.02 9.29 6.05
N ASP A 140 -5.31 9.26 5.68
CA ASP A 140 -6.42 9.41 6.61
C ASP A 140 -6.85 8.04 7.18
N VAL A 141 -6.75 7.00 6.34
CA VAL A 141 -7.09 5.61 6.65
C VAL A 141 -6.01 4.67 6.13
N ALA A 142 -5.74 3.60 6.86
CA ALA A 142 -4.94 2.49 6.39
C ALA A 142 -5.73 1.17 6.45
N ILE A 143 -5.51 0.29 5.46
CA ILE A 143 -5.86 -1.13 5.56
C ILE A 143 -4.54 -1.88 5.72
N ARG A 144 -4.32 -2.46 6.92
CA ARG A 144 -3.07 -3.10 7.32
C ARG A 144 -3.27 -4.58 7.60
N PHE A 145 -2.26 -5.38 7.31
CA PHE A 145 -2.25 -6.83 7.51
C PHE A 145 -1.47 -7.27 8.74
N THR A 146 -0.79 -6.33 9.37
CA THR A 146 -0.20 -6.47 10.70
C THR A 146 -0.99 -5.62 11.66
N ARG A 147 -1.16 -6.09 12.90
CA ARG A 147 -1.85 -5.32 13.92
C ARG A 147 -1.00 -4.11 14.30
N PRO A 148 -1.50 -2.87 14.08
CA PRO A 148 -0.75 -1.67 14.43
C PRO A 148 -0.47 -1.62 15.93
N THR A 149 0.75 -1.22 16.28
CA THR A 149 1.18 -1.03 17.67
C THR A 149 1.23 0.44 18.07
N GLN A 150 1.01 1.36 17.13
CA GLN A 150 1.05 2.80 17.38
C GLN A 150 -0.10 3.20 18.33
N PRO A 151 0.16 4.07 19.33
CA PRO A 151 -0.88 4.63 20.19
C PRO A 151 -1.82 5.55 19.40
N ASN A 152 -3.02 5.79 19.93
CA ASN A 152 -4.02 6.71 19.37
C ASN A 152 -4.55 6.33 17.98
N LEU A 153 -4.52 5.04 17.62
CA LEU A 153 -5.16 4.52 16.43
C LEU A 153 -6.38 3.68 16.79
N VAL A 154 -7.50 3.95 16.14
CA VAL A 154 -8.68 3.07 16.14
C VAL A 154 -8.44 1.96 15.13
N GLN A 155 -8.68 0.72 15.56
CA GLN A 155 -8.47 -0.48 14.75
C GLN A 155 -9.75 -1.29 14.74
N ARG A 156 -10.18 -1.69 13.56
CA ARG A 156 -11.29 -2.62 13.38
C ARG A 156 -10.89 -3.72 12.41
N LYS A 157 -11.03 -4.96 12.83
CA LYS A 157 -10.83 -6.10 11.94
C LYS A 157 -11.83 -6.02 10.79
N LEU A 158 -11.33 -6.00 9.56
CA LEU A 158 -12.12 -5.93 8.34
C LEU A 158 -12.45 -7.35 7.85
N MET A 159 -11.41 -8.18 7.64
CA MET A 159 -11.57 -9.55 7.19
C MET A 159 -10.36 -10.41 7.58
N SER A 160 -10.53 -11.73 7.52
CA SER A 160 -9.43 -12.71 7.51
C SER A 160 -9.30 -13.30 6.12
N MET A 161 -8.09 -13.52 5.69
CA MET A 161 -7.73 -14.12 4.41
C MET A 161 -6.75 -15.26 4.64
N HIS A 162 -6.77 -16.25 3.73
CA HIS A 162 -5.86 -17.39 3.73
C HIS A 162 -5.02 -17.38 2.46
N TYR A 163 -3.83 -17.95 2.56
CA TYR A 163 -3.00 -18.23 1.41
C TYR A 163 -3.33 -19.63 0.89
N HIS A 164 -3.59 -19.72 -0.41
CA HIS A 164 -3.80 -20.97 -1.15
C HIS A 164 -2.71 -21.15 -2.19
N ILE A 165 -2.62 -22.32 -2.75
CA ILE A 165 -1.58 -22.67 -3.73
C ILE A 165 -2.16 -22.45 -5.13
N PHE A 166 -1.45 -21.70 -5.97
CA PHE A 166 -1.90 -21.38 -7.32
C PHE A 166 -0.83 -21.63 -8.37
N ALA A 167 -1.29 -22.01 -9.56
CA ALA A 167 -0.54 -22.01 -10.81
C ALA A 167 -1.40 -21.43 -11.93
N SER A 168 -0.79 -21.07 -13.06
CA SER A 168 -1.57 -20.71 -14.25
C SER A 168 -1.97 -21.97 -15.04
N GLU A 169 -3.08 -21.90 -15.78
CA GLU A 169 -3.50 -22.95 -16.72
C GLU A 169 -2.37 -23.34 -17.68
N GLU A 170 -1.63 -22.35 -18.19
CA GLU A 170 -0.49 -22.56 -19.11
C GLU A 170 0.63 -23.37 -18.45
N TYR A 171 0.94 -23.09 -17.18
CA TYR A 171 1.94 -23.83 -16.44
C TYR A 171 1.52 -25.29 -16.23
N ILE A 172 0.27 -25.50 -15.81
CA ILE A 172 -0.30 -26.84 -15.59
C ILE A 172 -0.33 -27.65 -16.88
N ALA A 173 -0.71 -27.04 -18.00
CA ALA A 173 -0.72 -27.71 -19.30
C ALA A 173 0.67 -28.19 -19.74
N ALA A 174 1.71 -27.43 -19.42
CA ALA A 174 3.09 -27.75 -19.81
C ALA A 174 3.81 -28.68 -18.83
N ASN A 175 3.51 -28.65 -17.53
CA ASN A 175 4.29 -29.33 -16.49
C ASN A 175 3.47 -30.37 -15.68
N GLY A 176 2.16 -30.48 -15.92
CA GLY A 176 1.25 -31.26 -15.10
C GLY A 176 0.71 -30.51 -13.88
N CYS A 177 -0.35 -31.05 -13.27
CA CYS A 177 -0.96 -30.53 -12.06
C CYS A 177 -0.53 -31.40 -10.86
N PRO A 178 0.12 -30.83 -9.82
CA PRO A 178 0.42 -31.59 -8.60
C PRO A 178 -0.85 -32.15 -7.97
N LYS A 179 -0.82 -33.39 -7.55
CA LYS A 179 -1.93 -34.10 -6.87
C LYS A 179 -1.63 -34.38 -5.41
N THR A 180 -0.35 -34.36 -5.06
CA THR A 180 0.14 -34.58 -3.70
C THR A 180 1.17 -33.49 -3.33
N VAL A 181 1.46 -33.36 -2.04
CA VAL A 181 2.49 -32.46 -1.55
C VAL A 181 3.88 -32.81 -2.10
N ASP A 182 4.15 -34.09 -2.28
CA ASP A 182 5.43 -34.56 -2.78
C ASP A 182 5.65 -34.20 -4.25
N ASP A 183 4.58 -34.11 -5.05
CA ASP A 183 4.67 -33.71 -6.45
C ASP A 183 5.22 -32.26 -6.60
N LEU A 184 5.08 -31.42 -5.56
CA LEU A 184 5.64 -30.06 -5.55
C LEU A 184 7.17 -30.06 -5.71
N ASP A 185 7.85 -31.17 -5.44
CA ASP A 185 9.30 -31.30 -5.59
C ASP A 185 9.76 -31.23 -7.04
N GLU A 186 8.88 -31.62 -7.97
CA GLU A 186 9.14 -31.63 -9.42
C GLU A 186 8.75 -30.27 -10.07
N HIS A 187 8.19 -29.34 -9.29
CA HIS A 187 7.69 -28.08 -9.79
C HIS A 187 8.53 -26.87 -9.38
N ARG A 188 8.48 -25.83 -10.19
CA ARG A 188 9.11 -24.53 -9.89
C ARG A 188 8.29 -23.76 -8.85
N ILE A 189 8.86 -23.54 -7.68
CA ILE A 189 8.21 -22.80 -6.61
C ILE A 189 8.70 -21.33 -6.62
N ILE A 190 7.75 -20.40 -6.57
CA ILE A 190 7.99 -18.96 -6.49
C ILE A 190 7.66 -18.52 -5.07
N VAL A 191 8.55 -17.74 -4.44
CA VAL A 191 8.41 -17.37 -3.03
C VAL A 191 8.68 -15.88 -2.80
N TYR A 192 8.33 -15.41 -1.62
CA TYR A 192 8.64 -14.05 -1.17
C TYR A 192 10.14 -13.93 -0.86
N GLY A 193 10.73 -12.78 -1.24
CA GLY A 193 12.15 -12.48 -0.97
C GLY A 193 12.43 -12.27 0.51
N GLU A 194 13.64 -12.62 0.94
CA GLU A 194 14.07 -12.56 2.33
C GLU A 194 14.74 -11.21 2.70
N ASP A 195 15.02 -10.37 1.70
CA ASP A 195 15.74 -9.10 1.87
C ASP A 195 14.90 -7.99 2.52
N VAL A 196 13.59 -8.20 2.66
CA VAL A 196 12.62 -7.27 3.25
C VAL A 196 11.66 -8.01 4.18
N PRO A 197 11.09 -7.34 5.20
CA PRO A 197 10.09 -7.96 6.07
C PRO A 197 8.92 -8.54 5.29
N ALA A 198 8.55 -9.77 5.61
CA ALA A 198 7.41 -10.43 5.00
C ALA A 198 6.09 -9.82 5.51
N PRO A 199 5.05 -9.71 4.66
CA PRO A 199 3.75 -9.16 5.06
C PRO A 199 2.96 -10.09 6.00
N VAL A 200 3.34 -11.36 6.09
CA VAL A 200 2.75 -12.36 6.98
C VAL A 200 3.80 -13.37 7.41
N ASP A 201 3.71 -13.84 8.64
CA ASP A 201 4.59 -14.88 9.16
C ASP A 201 4.45 -16.16 8.35
N ASN A 202 5.57 -16.85 8.13
CA ASN A 202 5.64 -18.11 7.39
C ASN A 202 5.07 -18.03 5.95
N ILE A 203 5.18 -16.90 5.27
CA ILE A 203 4.69 -16.73 3.88
C ILE A 203 5.27 -17.77 2.92
N ASN A 204 6.51 -18.19 3.16
CA ASN A 204 7.25 -19.16 2.34
C ASN A 204 7.00 -20.63 2.75
N TRP A 205 5.87 -20.93 3.38
CA TRP A 205 5.52 -22.27 3.90
C TRP A 205 5.59 -23.38 2.86
N LEU A 206 5.37 -23.07 1.57
CA LEU A 206 5.50 -24.04 0.47
C LEU A 206 6.90 -24.65 0.34
N LEU A 207 7.94 -23.99 0.83
CA LEU A 207 9.28 -24.56 0.83
C LEU A 207 9.41 -25.73 1.81
N ASN A 208 8.60 -25.75 2.86
CA ASN A 208 8.74 -26.69 3.97
C ASN A 208 7.63 -27.76 4.04
N VAL A 209 6.45 -27.48 3.44
CA VAL A 209 5.31 -28.41 3.52
C VAL A 209 5.66 -29.77 2.92
N GLY A 210 5.43 -30.86 3.69
CA GLY A 210 5.78 -32.21 3.28
C GLY A 210 7.27 -32.54 3.24
N ARG A 211 8.16 -31.61 3.68
CA ARG A 211 9.61 -31.81 3.68
C ARG A 211 10.15 -32.14 5.08
N PRO A 212 11.20 -32.97 5.16
CA PRO A 212 11.92 -33.15 6.43
C PRO A 212 12.47 -31.82 6.95
N GLU A 213 12.51 -31.68 8.26
CA GLU A 213 13.09 -30.50 8.92
C GLU A 213 14.51 -30.21 8.42
N GLY A 214 14.78 -28.95 8.10
CA GLY A 214 16.09 -28.50 7.59
C GLY A 214 16.38 -28.82 6.13
N LYS A 215 15.40 -29.37 5.37
CA LYS A 215 15.56 -29.68 3.92
C LYS A 215 14.44 -29.01 3.08
N PRO A 216 14.37 -27.67 3.07
CA PRO A 216 13.36 -26.97 2.27
C PRO A 216 13.57 -27.18 0.78
N ARG A 217 12.51 -26.99 -0.01
CA ARG A 217 12.60 -26.89 -1.48
C ARG A 217 13.44 -25.68 -1.88
N THR A 218 14.14 -25.81 -3.01
CA THR A 218 14.87 -24.67 -3.59
C THR A 218 13.90 -23.87 -4.45
N PRO A 219 13.66 -22.58 -4.16
CA PRO A 219 12.77 -21.77 -4.98
C PRO A 219 13.40 -21.43 -6.33
N ALA A 220 12.58 -21.41 -7.38
CA ALA A 220 12.98 -21.02 -8.72
C ALA A 220 13.08 -19.47 -8.86
N LEU A 221 12.27 -18.74 -8.09
CA LEU A 221 12.26 -17.29 -8.10
C LEU A 221 11.92 -16.74 -6.70
N ARG A 222 12.60 -15.67 -6.32
CA ARG A 222 12.28 -14.86 -5.13
C ARG A 222 11.87 -13.44 -5.56
N VAL A 223 10.74 -12.95 -5.04
CA VAL A 223 10.24 -11.60 -5.34
C VAL A 223 9.74 -10.95 -4.05
N ASN A 224 10.18 -9.75 -3.75
CA ASN A 224 9.79 -9.00 -2.54
C ASN A 224 8.43 -8.27 -2.67
N SER A 225 7.53 -8.77 -3.49
CA SER A 225 6.20 -8.23 -3.71
C SER A 225 5.21 -9.36 -4.03
N VAL A 226 4.12 -9.45 -3.29
CA VAL A 226 3.05 -10.44 -3.55
C VAL A 226 2.43 -10.22 -4.93
N HIS A 227 2.31 -8.95 -5.37
CA HIS A 227 1.86 -8.65 -6.73
C HIS A 227 2.83 -9.16 -7.78
N GLY A 228 4.14 -9.03 -7.54
CA GLY A 228 5.17 -9.58 -8.42
C GLY A 228 5.11 -11.11 -8.52
N ILE A 229 4.87 -11.79 -7.40
CA ILE A 229 4.67 -13.25 -7.37
C ILE A 229 3.43 -13.62 -8.19
N TYR A 230 2.30 -12.95 -7.98
CA TYR A 230 1.07 -13.15 -8.74
C TYR A 230 1.31 -13.02 -10.25
N ARG A 231 2.02 -11.99 -10.70
CA ARG A 231 2.37 -11.78 -12.11
C ARG A 231 3.27 -12.90 -12.65
N ALA A 232 4.21 -13.40 -11.84
CA ALA A 232 5.11 -14.51 -12.23
C ALA A 232 4.32 -15.84 -12.37
N VAL A 233 3.36 -16.10 -11.50
CA VAL A 233 2.44 -17.25 -11.62
C VAL A 233 1.63 -17.16 -12.91
N LEU A 234 0.98 -16.01 -13.18
CA LEU A 234 0.19 -15.81 -14.40
C LEU A 234 1.00 -15.91 -15.68
N SER A 235 2.30 -15.64 -15.65
CA SER A 235 3.18 -15.81 -16.82
C SER A 235 3.60 -17.25 -17.09
N GLY A 236 3.10 -18.22 -16.31
CA GLY A 236 3.45 -19.63 -16.47
C GLY A 236 4.82 -20.01 -15.92
N LEU A 237 5.40 -19.21 -15.00
CA LEU A 237 6.74 -19.49 -14.48
C LEU A 237 6.75 -20.66 -13.49
N GLY A 238 5.72 -20.78 -12.65
CA GLY A 238 5.69 -21.81 -11.60
C GLY A 238 4.48 -21.69 -10.68
N ILE A 239 4.61 -22.26 -9.50
CA ILE A 239 3.60 -22.40 -8.45
C ILE A 239 3.94 -21.44 -7.29
N ALA A 240 2.95 -20.80 -6.71
CA ALA A 240 3.14 -19.98 -5.51
C ALA A 240 1.97 -20.07 -4.54
N ALA A 241 2.23 -19.73 -3.28
CA ALA A 241 1.18 -19.40 -2.32
C ALA A 241 0.77 -17.94 -2.49
N LEU A 242 -0.52 -17.70 -2.70
CA LEU A 242 -1.11 -16.37 -2.91
C LEU A 242 -2.35 -16.19 -2.04
N PRO A 243 -2.68 -14.95 -1.62
CA PRO A 243 -3.95 -14.67 -0.97
C PRO A 243 -5.14 -15.08 -1.86
N TYR A 244 -6.12 -15.73 -1.28
CA TYR A 244 -7.26 -16.32 -2.03
C TYR A 244 -8.01 -15.29 -2.90
N TYR A 245 -8.16 -14.04 -2.44
CA TYR A 245 -8.86 -13.01 -3.21
C TYR A 245 -8.27 -12.72 -4.61
N LEU A 246 -7.04 -13.19 -4.88
CA LEU A 246 -6.43 -13.06 -6.20
C LEU A 246 -6.99 -14.06 -7.23
N SER A 247 -7.69 -15.12 -6.79
CA SER A 247 -8.38 -16.02 -7.70
C SER A 247 -9.46 -15.32 -8.52
N ASP A 248 -10.09 -14.28 -7.96
CA ASP A 248 -11.13 -13.51 -8.64
C ASP A 248 -10.59 -12.58 -9.74
N GLU A 249 -9.29 -12.26 -9.70
CA GLU A 249 -8.67 -11.33 -10.65
C GLU A 249 -8.42 -11.94 -12.02
N SER A 250 -8.28 -13.27 -12.10
CA SER A 250 -7.99 -13.94 -13.36
C SER A 250 -8.49 -15.37 -13.40
N PRO A 251 -9.33 -15.73 -14.38
CA PRO A 251 -9.77 -17.11 -14.58
C PRO A 251 -8.63 -18.05 -14.97
N LYS A 252 -7.45 -17.52 -15.35
CA LYS A 252 -6.25 -18.31 -15.65
C LYS A 252 -5.53 -18.81 -14.40
N LEU A 253 -5.89 -18.30 -13.23
CA LEU A 253 -5.30 -18.70 -11.96
C LEU A 253 -6.07 -19.92 -11.43
N VAL A 254 -5.40 -21.05 -11.39
CA VAL A 254 -5.98 -22.33 -10.95
C VAL A 254 -5.45 -22.66 -9.57
N GLU A 255 -6.37 -22.90 -8.63
CA GLU A 255 -6.02 -23.44 -7.32
C GLU A 255 -5.62 -24.89 -7.41
N ILE A 256 -4.52 -25.27 -6.77
CA ILE A 256 -3.98 -26.62 -6.70
C ILE A 256 -3.86 -27.07 -5.25
N LEU A 257 -4.07 -28.35 -4.98
CA LEU A 257 -4.08 -28.93 -3.63
C LEU A 257 -4.98 -28.11 -2.68
N PRO A 258 -6.28 -27.95 -2.98
CA PRO A 258 -7.19 -27.03 -2.25
C PRO A 258 -7.38 -27.45 -0.78
N GLU A 259 -7.05 -28.68 -0.41
CA GLU A 259 -7.03 -29.16 0.97
C GLU A 259 -5.89 -28.56 1.82
N LEU A 260 -4.89 -27.95 1.17
CA LEU A 260 -3.75 -27.33 1.84
C LEU A 260 -3.98 -25.81 1.96
N CYS A 261 -4.16 -25.38 3.18
CA CYS A 261 -4.32 -23.98 3.51
C CYS A 261 -3.04 -23.46 4.17
N GLY A 262 -2.52 -22.35 3.66
CA GLY A 262 -1.35 -21.67 4.20
C GLY A 262 -1.71 -20.75 5.39
N PRO A 263 -0.78 -19.87 5.78
CA PRO A 263 -1.02 -18.95 6.88
C PRO A 263 -2.25 -18.05 6.60
N SER A 264 -2.96 -17.73 7.67
CA SER A 264 -4.02 -16.73 7.62
C SER A 264 -3.45 -15.36 7.99
N MET A 265 -4.01 -14.31 7.41
CA MET A 265 -3.74 -12.94 7.81
C MET A 265 -5.04 -12.15 7.98
N ASP A 266 -5.01 -11.24 8.94
CA ASP A 266 -6.14 -10.35 9.23
C ASP A 266 -5.90 -8.98 8.59
N ALA A 267 -6.88 -8.47 7.87
CA ALA A 267 -6.90 -7.09 7.44
C ALA A 267 -7.59 -6.22 8.50
N TYR A 268 -6.95 -5.12 8.87
CA TYR A 268 -7.46 -4.15 9.83
C TYR A 268 -7.71 -2.82 9.14
N PHE A 269 -8.90 -2.26 9.35
CA PHE A 269 -9.22 -0.87 9.02
C PHE A 269 -8.74 0.01 10.17
N VAL A 270 -7.83 0.93 9.88
CA VAL A 270 -7.09 1.70 10.87
C VAL A 270 -7.16 3.19 10.55
N TYR A 271 -7.42 4.02 11.54
CA TYR A 271 -7.42 5.47 11.40
C TYR A 271 -7.09 6.15 12.74
N PRO A 272 -6.58 7.40 12.75
CA PRO A 272 -6.33 8.15 13.98
C PRO A 272 -7.60 8.34 14.81
N GLU A 273 -7.49 8.22 16.14
CA GLU A 273 -8.64 8.37 17.06
C GLU A 273 -9.34 9.73 16.92
N GLU A 274 -8.61 10.76 16.55
CA GLU A 274 -9.12 12.10 16.28
C GLU A 274 -10.11 12.15 15.11
N PHE A 275 -10.11 11.16 14.21
CA PHE A 275 -11.07 11.03 13.11
C PHE A 275 -12.25 10.10 13.45
N ARG A 276 -12.48 9.82 14.73
CA ARG A 276 -13.54 8.91 15.20
C ARG A 276 -14.95 9.32 14.74
N HIS A 277 -15.18 10.61 14.54
CA HIS A 277 -16.47 11.19 14.14
C HIS A 277 -16.52 11.60 12.68
N SER A 278 -15.49 11.28 11.90
CA SER A 278 -15.40 11.62 10.48
C SER A 278 -16.41 10.84 9.66
N LYS A 279 -17.40 11.54 9.09
CA LYS A 279 -18.46 10.91 8.29
C LYS A 279 -17.90 10.20 7.04
N ARG A 280 -16.90 10.78 6.37
CA ARG A 280 -16.26 10.15 5.21
C ARG A 280 -15.53 8.84 5.58
N ILE A 281 -14.92 8.75 6.78
CA ILE A 281 -14.28 7.52 7.26
C ILE A 281 -15.32 6.51 7.72
N GLU A 282 -16.40 6.96 8.35
CA GLU A 282 -17.51 6.12 8.78
C GLU A 282 -18.18 5.41 7.60
N VAL A 283 -18.54 6.17 6.55
CA VAL A 283 -19.19 5.59 5.36
C VAL A 283 -18.24 4.68 4.57
N LEU A 284 -16.93 5.00 4.51
CA LEU A 284 -15.95 4.09 3.90
C LEU A 284 -15.84 2.78 4.69
N ARG A 285 -15.74 2.86 6.02
CA ARG A 285 -15.68 1.69 6.91
C ARG A 285 -16.89 0.78 6.71
N ASP A 286 -18.08 1.36 6.74
CA ASP A 286 -19.33 0.60 6.65
C ASP A 286 -19.51 -0.01 5.27
N PHE A 287 -19.19 0.73 4.20
CA PHE A 287 -19.13 0.22 2.84
C PHE A 287 -18.17 -0.99 2.72
N LEU A 288 -16.94 -0.87 3.22
CA LEU A 288 -15.98 -1.99 3.13
C LEU A 288 -16.42 -3.20 3.96
N LEU A 289 -17.07 -3.00 5.09
CA LEU A 289 -17.62 -4.11 5.89
C LEU A 289 -18.75 -4.83 5.14
N ASP A 290 -19.60 -4.11 4.41
CA ASP A 290 -20.66 -4.70 3.63
C ASP A 290 -20.12 -5.43 2.39
N GLU A 291 -19.11 -4.89 1.72
CA GLU A 291 -18.35 -5.57 0.65
C GLU A 291 -17.73 -6.89 1.15
N VAL A 292 -17.13 -6.89 2.34
CA VAL A 292 -16.56 -8.12 2.94
C VAL A 292 -17.64 -9.14 3.27
N LYS A 293 -18.83 -8.72 3.72
CA LYS A 293 -19.95 -9.65 3.97
C LYS A 293 -20.43 -10.27 2.65
N ALA A 294 -20.59 -9.46 1.62
CA ALA A 294 -20.98 -9.93 0.28
C ALA A 294 -19.93 -10.91 -0.27
N TYR A 295 -18.65 -10.57 -0.18
CA TYR A 295 -17.55 -11.42 -0.58
C TYR A 295 -17.56 -12.80 0.09
N LYS A 296 -17.74 -12.83 1.42
CA LYS A 296 -17.82 -14.08 2.18
C LYS A 296 -19.03 -14.94 1.82
N HIS A 297 -20.15 -14.34 1.42
CA HIS A 297 -21.32 -15.08 0.98
C HIS A 297 -21.07 -15.82 -0.34
N ILE A 298 -20.42 -15.18 -1.29
CA ILE A 298 -20.07 -15.77 -2.59
C ILE A 298 -19.15 -16.98 -2.38
N HIS A 299 -18.07 -16.84 -1.60
CA HIS A 299 -17.06 -17.90 -1.42
C HIS A 299 -17.40 -18.95 -0.36
N LYS A 300 -18.46 -18.78 0.46
CA LYS A 300 -19.00 -19.86 1.31
C LYS A 300 -19.89 -20.82 0.53
N ALA A 301 -20.48 -20.38 -0.55
CA ALA A 301 -21.31 -21.23 -1.41
C ALA A 301 -20.47 -22.23 -2.22
N ASP A 302 -19.19 -21.91 -2.48
CA ASP A 302 -18.27 -22.78 -3.23
C ASP A 302 -17.55 -23.81 -2.33
N ALA A 303 -17.69 -23.71 -1.00
CA ALA A 303 -17.04 -24.60 -0.02
C ALA A 303 -18.00 -25.65 0.61
N THR A 304 -19.23 -25.79 0.04
CA THR A 304 -20.22 -26.84 0.41
C THR A 304 -20.48 -27.75 -0.79
#